data_efeb657c0abe6f706674054c5861ad30
#
_entry.id   efeb657c0abe6f706674054c5861ad30
#
_cell.length_a   1.000
_cell.length_b   1.000
_cell.length_c   1.000
_cell.angle_alpha   90.00
_cell.angle_beta   90.00
_cell.angle_gamma   90.00
#
_symmetry.space_group_name_H-M   'P 1'
#
loop_
_entity.id
_entity.type
_entity.pdbx_description
1 polymer ?
#
loop_
_entity_poly.entity_id
_entity_poly.type
_entity_poly.pdbx_seq_one_letter_code
_entity_poly.pdbx_strand_id
1 'polypeptide(L)'
;MADAKMLKKVPVREQDPKVRATNFEEVCLGYNQEEAMEEAQRCLGCKKPKCVEGCPVSINIPGFIEEIKEGKIEEAYKVIGLSSALPAICGRVCPQESQCEGKCIRGVKGEAVSIGKLERFVADYALEHDIKPVGSEVKNGHKVAVIGSGPSGLTCAGDLAKAGYDVTVFEALHELGGVLVYGIPEFRLPKQKVVKKEIEKVKELGVKFETNVVIGKSTTIDQLIEDEGFEAVFIGSGAGLPMFMCIPGENASGVFSANEYLTRSNLMKAFDDSYDTPIAAGKKVAVVGGGNVAMDAARTALRLGAEVHIVYRRSEAELPARAEEVHHAKEEGIIFDLLTNPKEILVDENGHVKGMKVVKMELGEPDASGRRRPVEIPGSEYDMDVDTVIMSLGTSPNPLISSTTKGLEVNKRRCIIAEEETGKTSKDGVYAGGDAVTGAATVILAMGAGKAGAKGIDEYLKNK
;
A
#
# COMPACT_ATOMS: atom_id res chain seq x y z
N MET A 1 -9.11 -8.58 39.79
CA MET A 1 -9.88 -8.69 38.54
C MET A 1 -9.30 -7.63 37.62
N ALA A 2 -8.87 -7.99 36.39
CA ALA A 2 -8.45 -7.00 35.44
C ALA A 2 -9.64 -6.09 35.15
N ASP A 3 -9.40 -4.78 35.17
CA ASP A 3 -10.42 -3.77 34.85
C ASP A 3 -11.01 -4.10 33.47
N ALA A 4 -12.32 -4.20 33.36
CA ALA A 4 -13.01 -4.57 32.13
C ALA A 4 -12.67 -3.60 30.98
N LYS A 5 -12.38 -2.33 31.28
CA LYS A 5 -11.86 -1.32 30.35
C LYS A 5 -10.53 -1.72 29.72
N MET A 6 -9.65 -2.41 30.43
CA MET A 6 -8.35 -2.85 29.92
C MET A 6 -8.44 -4.02 28.92
N LEU A 7 -9.60 -4.66 28.79
CA LEU A 7 -9.80 -5.78 27.88
C LEU A 7 -10.34 -5.37 26.50
N LYS A 8 -10.90 -4.17 26.37
CA LYS A 8 -11.45 -3.63 25.12
C LYS A 8 -10.62 -2.46 24.61
N LYS A 9 -10.55 -2.31 23.29
CA LYS A 9 -9.97 -1.14 22.63
C LYS A 9 -10.81 0.12 22.95
N VAL A 10 -10.15 1.26 23.00
CA VAL A 10 -10.85 2.54 22.88
C VAL A 10 -11.43 2.62 21.48
N PRO A 11 -12.74 2.87 21.32
CA PRO A 11 -13.35 2.97 19.99
C PRO A 11 -12.72 4.09 19.18
N VAL A 12 -12.40 3.82 17.93
CA VAL A 12 -11.92 4.87 17.02
C VAL A 12 -13.12 5.59 16.41
N ARG A 13 -13.00 6.90 16.23
CA ARG A 13 -14.04 7.70 15.57
C ARG A 13 -14.02 7.51 14.08
N GLU A 14 -15.19 7.36 13.49
CA GLU A 14 -15.39 7.18 12.06
C GLU A 14 -16.60 7.97 11.57
N GLN A 15 -16.64 8.27 10.28
CA GLN A 15 -17.84 8.82 9.65
C GLN A 15 -18.97 7.79 9.65
N ASP A 16 -20.22 8.24 9.80
CA ASP A 16 -21.40 7.39 9.62
C ASP A 16 -21.38 6.68 8.26
N PRO A 17 -21.67 5.36 8.19
CA PRO A 17 -21.57 4.58 6.96
C PRO A 17 -22.34 5.14 5.76
N LYS A 18 -23.54 5.69 6.00
CA LYS A 18 -24.39 6.28 4.93
C LYS A 18 -23.83 7.62 4.44
N VAL A 19 -23.18 8.38 5.34
CA VAL A 19 -22.55 9.64 4.99
C VAL A 19 -21.25 9.39 4.23
N ARG A 20 -20.37 8.52 4.76
CA ARG A 20 -19.08 8.26 4.14
C ARG A 20 -19.18 7.57 2.77
N ALA A 21 -20.28 6.84 2.51
CA ALA A 21 -20.53 6.23 1.22
C ALA A 21 -20.78 7.23 0.07
N THR A 22 -20.99 8.52 0.38
CA THR A 22 -21.33 9.58 -0.59
C THR A 22 -20.26 10.66 -0.73
N ASN A 23 -19.11 10.53 -0.07
CA ASN A 23 -18.03 11.52 -0.12
C ASN A 23 -16.64 10.87 -0.14
N PHE A 24 -15.62 11.67 -0.47
CA PHE A 24 -14.23 11.23 -0.52
C PHE A 24 -13.39 11.69 0.69
N GLU A 25 -14.04 12.23 1.73
CA GLU A 25 -13.36 12.59 2.98
C GLU A 25 -12.88 11.36 3.74
N GLU A 26 -11.84 11.51 4.53
CA GLU A 26 -11.23 10.42 5.29
C GLU A 26 -12.26 9.72 6.21
N VAL A 27 -12.41 8.41 6.07
CA VAL A 27 -13.41 7.60 6.78
C VAL A 27 -13.10 7.51 8.28
N CYS A 28 -11.88 7.09 8.60
CA CYS A 28 -11.40 6.95 9.98
C CYS A 28 -10.87 8.30 10.46
N LEU A 29 -11.43 8.84 11.54
CA LEU A 29 -11.04 10.15 12.08
C LEU A 29 -9.89 10.08 13.10
N GLY A 30 -9.48 8.86 13.48
CA GLY A 30 -8.39 8.63 14.44
C GLY A 30 -8.76 8.98 15.88
N TYR A 31 -7.76 8.93 16.77
CA TYR A 31 -7.86 9.32 18.18
C TYR A 31 -7.58 10.80 18.38
N ASN A 32 -8.23 11.40 19.36
CA ASN A 32 -7.75 12.62 19.99
C ASN A 32 -6.71 12.29 21.08
N GLN A 33 -6.16 13.28 21.73
CA GLN A 33 -5.12 13.08 22.75
C GLN A 33 -5.60 12.26 23.95
N GLU A 34 -6.82 12.50 24.44
CA GLU A 34 -7.40 11.76 25.58
C GLU A 34 -7.63 10.29 25.24
N GLU A 35 -8.22 10.01 24.06
CA GLU A 35 -8.46 8.67 23.56
C GLU A 35 -7.13 7.91 23.33
N ALA A 36 -6.11 8.59 22.77
CA ALA A 36 -4.79 8.00 22.55
C ALA A 36 -4.09 7.68 23.88
N MET A 37 -4.15 8.57 24.86
CA MET A 37 -3.58 8.32 26.18
C MET A 37 -4.31 7.18 26.92
N GLU A 38 -5.64 7.10 26.82
CA GLU A 38 -6.44 5.99 27.40
C GLU A 38 -6.07 4.66 26.75
N GLU A 39 -5.99 4.59 25.41
CA GLU A 39 -5.58 3.39 24.68
C GLU A 39 -4.13 2.99 24.99
N ALA A 40 -3.22 3.95 25.11
CA ALA A 40 -1.83 3.70 25.45
C ALA A 40 -1.67 3.01 26.82
N GLN A 41 -2.52 3.33 27.82
CA GLN A 41 -2.49 2.68 29.13
C GLN A 41 -2.73 1.16 29.06
N ARG A 42 -3.34 0.66 28.00
CA ARG A 42 -3.57 -0.78 27.79
C ARG A 42 -2.27 -1.54 27.47
N CYS A 43 -1.22 -0.84 27.00
CA CYS A 43 0.06 -1.46 26.70
C CYS A 43 0.79 -1.92 27.97
N LEU A 44 1.24 -3.18 27.99
CA LEU A 44 1.90 -3.81 29.13
C LEU A 44 3.41 -3.52 29.22
N GLY A 45 4.02 -2.83 28.27
CA GLY A 45 5.47 -2.60 28.25
C GLY A 45 6.28 -3.91 28.28
N CYS A 46 5.94 -4.86 27.41
CA CYS A 46 6.52 -6.22 27.45
C CYS A 46 8.05 -6.20 27.28
N LYS A 47 8.79 -6.97 28.10
CA LYS A 47 10.25 -7.13 27.99
C LYS A 47 10.69 -7.82 26.68
N LYS A 48 9.84 -8.67 26.10
CA LYS A 48 10.01 -9.32 24.79
C LYS A 48 8.78 -9.02 23.95
N PRO A 49 8.73 -7.85 23.29
CA PRO A 49 7.55 -7.35 22.63
C PRO A 49 7.32 -8.05 21.28
N LYS A 50 6.41 -9.02 21.24
CA LYS A 50 6.05 -9.73 20.01
C LYS A 50 5.48 -8.81 18.93
N CYS A 51 4.89 -7.68 19.30
CA CYS A 51 4.43 -6.66 18.36
C CYS A 51 5.58 -6.06 17.54
N VAL A 52 6.78 -5.89 18.12
CA VAL A 52 7.97 -5.43 17.39
C VAL A 52 8.42 -6.47 16.39
N GLU A 53 8.45 -7.76 16.77
CA GLU A 53 8.75 -8.87 15.84
C GLU A 53 7.72 -8.97 14.69
N GLY A 54 6.49 -8.51 14.92
CA GLY A 54 5.42 -8.48 13.92
C GLY A 54 5.45 -7.24 13.01
N CYS A 55 6.34 -6.28 13.27
CA CYS A 55 6.48 -5.08 12.47
C CYS A 55 7.63 -5.23 11.45
N PRO A 56 7.36 -5.18 10.12
CA PRO A 56 8.39 -5.35 9.09
C PRO A 56 9.55 -4.34 9.13
N VAL A 57 9.35 -3.19 9.79
CA VAL A 57 10.39 -2.16 9.99
C VAL A 57 10.84 -2.07 11.45
N SER A 58 10.40 -2.99 12.31
CA SER A 58 10.83 -3.15 13.71
C SER A 58 10.72 -1.88 14.55
N ILE A 59 9.60 -1.14 14.46
CA ILE A 59 9.33 0.03 15.31
C ILE A 59 9.40 -0.39 16.79
N ASN A 60 10.06 0.41 17.63
CA ASN A 60 10.03 0.21 19.08
C ASN A 60 8.66 0.59 19.65
N ILE A 61 7.69 -0.33 19.46
CA ILE A 61 6.27 -0.10 19.80
C ILE A 61 6.07 0.17 21.29
N PRO A 62 6.62 -0.61 22.24
CA PRO A 62 6.50 -0.26 23.65
C PRO A 62 7.09 1.10 24.00
N GLY A 63 8.21 1.47 23.34
CA GLY A 63 8.89 2.74 23.60
C GLY A 63 8.02 3.93 23.22
N PHE A 64 7.49 4.00 22.00
CA PHE A 64 6.66 5.15 21.61
C PHE A 64 5.33 5.20 22.37
N ILE A 65 4.75 4.04 22.74
CA ILE A 65 3.51 4.01 23.54
C ILE A 65 3.77 4.52 24.96
N GLU A 66 4.93 4.23 25.55
CA GLU A 66 5.28 4.77 26.87
C GLU A 66 5.36 6.29 26.86
N GLU A 67 5.98 6.89 25.83
CA GLU A 67 6.02 8.34 25.66
C GLU A 67 4.60 8.96 25.50
N ILE A 68 3.66 8.26 24.84
CA ILE A 68 2.25 8.69 24.79
C ILE A 68 1.62 8.70 26.18
N LYS A 69 1.86 7.67 27.01
CA LYS A 69 1.33 7.61 28.38
C LYS A 69 1.77 8.80 29.22
N GLU A 70 2.99 9.29 28.98
CA GLU A 70 3.57 10.44 29.67
C GLU A 70 3.16 11.78 29.04
N GLY A 71 2.39 11.77 27.92
CA GLY A 71 2.01 12.97 27.19
C GLY A 71 3.13 13.59 26.36
N LYS A 72 4.23 12.87 26.15
CA LYS A 72 5.41 13.31 25.40
C LYS A 72 5.33 12.92 23.93
N ILE A 73 4.42 13.55 23.19
CA ILE A 73 4.09 13.11 21.81
C ILE A 73 5.24 13.33 20.83
N GLU A 74 6.01 14.41 21.01
CA GLU A 74 7.21 14.67 20.19
C GLU A 74 8.29 13.57 20.39
N GLU A 75 8.50 13.10 21.61
CA GLU A 75 9.43 12.02 21.89
C GLU A 75 8.91 10.70 21.31
N ALA A 76 7.59 10.42 21.39
CA ALA A 76 6.99 9.28 20.72
C ALA A 76 7.26 9.30 19.21
N TYR A 77 7.14 10.46 18.55
CA TYR A 77 7.46 10.62 17.13
C TYR A 77 8.93 10.34 16.82
N LYS A 78 9.86 10.83 17.65
CA LYS A 78 11.30 10.54 17.50
C LYS A 78 11.58 9.04 17.58
N VAL A 79 10.96 8.34 18.54
CA VAL A 79 11.09 6.87 18.68
C VAL A 79 10.60 6.15 17.42
N ILE A 80 9.45 6.53 16.87
CA ILE A 80 8.93 5.95 15.60
C ILE A 80 9.88 6.25 14.44
N GLY A 81 10.36 7.49 14.34
CA GLY A 81 11.21 8.00 13.25
C GLY A 81 12.58 7.30 13.11
N LEU A 82 13.05 6.59 14.17
CA LEU A 82 14.24 5.74 14.08
C LEU A 82 14.04 4.54 13.14
N SER A 83 12.82 4.07 12.97
CA SER A 83 12.50 2.86 12.22
C SER A 83 11.59 3.10 11.02
N SER A 84 10.65 4.05 11.10
CA SER A 84 9.65 4.33 10.06
C SER A 84 9.88 5.70 9.42
N ALA A 85 9.93 5.72 8.09
CA ALA A 85 10.00 6.97 7.31
C ALA A 85 8.61 7.56 6.99
N LEU A 86 7.54 6.76 7.11
CA LEU A 86 6.18 7.11 6.67
C LEU A 86 5.12 6.72 7.73
N PRO A 87 5.24 7.19 8.98
CA PRO A 87 4.38 6.70 10.06
C PRO A 87 2.91 7.11 9.93
N ALA A 88 2.59 8.30 9.40
CA ALA A 88 1.21 8.72 9.19
C ALA A 88 0.49 7.88 8.13
N ILE A 89 1.23 7.38 7.14
CA ILE A 89 0.74 6.44 6.14
C ILE A 89 0.56 5.05 6.76
N CYS A 90 1.58 4.53 7.47
CA CYS A 90 1.53 3.21 8.09
C CYS A 90 0.39 3.06 9.08
N GLY A 91 0.16 4.06 9.93
CA GLY A 91 -0.95 4.08 10.88
C GLY A 91 -2.34 3.98 10.25
N ARG A 92 -2.45 4.32 8.94
CA ARG A 92 -3.70 4.24 8.15
C ARG A 92 -3.85 2.95 7.35
N VAL A 93 -2.76 2.46 6.73
CA VAL A 93 -2.88 1.43 5.68
C VAL A 93 -2.24 0.08 6.00
N CYS A 94 -1.45 -0.04 7.07
CA CYS A 94 -0.88 -1.32 7.49
C CYS A 94 -1.99 -2.32 7.86
N PRO A 95 -1.84 -3.61 7.52
CA PRO A 95 -2.71 -4.68 8.03
C PRO A 95 -2.30 -5.08 9.45
N GLN A 96 -2.52 -4.18 10.41
CA GLN A 96 -2.06 -4.34 11.80
C GLN A 96 -2.58 -5.63 12.44
N GLU A 97 -3.80 -6.06 12.10
CA GLU A 97 -4.46 -7.27 12.58
C GLU A 97 -3.67 -8.56 12.28
N SER A 98 -2.87 -8.58 11.22
CA SER A 98 -2.00 -9.70 10.86
C SER A 98 -0.52 -9.47 11.23
N GLN A 99 -0.16 -8.28 11.66
CA GLN A 99 1.19 -7.84 11.97
C GLN A 99 1.36 -7.53 13.47
N CYS A 100 1.65 -6.26 13.82
CA CYS A 100 1.94 -5.86 15.20
C CYS A 100 0.78 -6.14 16.17
N GLU A 101 -0.45 -5.79 15.82
CA GLU A 101 -1.63 -6.04 16.67
C GLU A 101 -1.95 -7.52 16.76
N GLY A 102 -1.82 -8.27 15.67
CA GLY A 102 -1.98 -9.73 15.65
C GLY A 102 -0.99 -10.48 16.53
N LYS A 103 0.15 -9.87 16.89
CA LYS A 103 1.14 -10.42 17.84
C LYS A 103 1.02 -9.83 19.26
N CYS A 104 0.10 -8.90 19.49
CA CYS A 104 -0.06 -8.27 20.80
C CYS A 104 -0.61 -9.25 21.83
N ILE A 105 0.08 -9.40 22.97
CA ILE A 105 -0.32 -10.33 24.02
C ILE A 105 -1.68 -9.98 24.67
N ARG A 106 -2.11 -8.72 24.57
CA ARG A 106 -3.46 -8.33 25.02
C ARG A 106 -4.56 -9.06 24.24
N GLY A 107 -4.31 -9.36 22.95
CA GLY A 107 -5.23 -10.11 22.09
C GLY A 107 -5.53 -11.55 22.56
N VAL A 108 -4.73 -12.11 23.50
CA VAL A 108 -4.95 -13.47 24.03
C VAL A 108 -6.16 -13.54 24.97
N LYS A 109 -6.43 -12.48 25.74
CA LYS A 109 -7.51 -12.44 26.76
C LYS A 109 -8.52 -11.33 26.55
N GLY A 110 -8.37 -10.56 25.50
CA GLY A 110 -9.21 -9.43 25.15
C GLY A 110 -8.88 -8.94 23.75
N GLU A 111 -8.95 -7.63 23.51
CA GLU A 111 -8.56 -7.03 22.25
C GLU A 111 -7.11 -6.54 22.31
N ALA A 112 -6.39 -6.69 21.20
CA ALA A 112 -5.04 -6.14 21.05
C ALA A 112 -5.04 -4.62 21.29
N VAL A 113 -3.91 -4.04 21.67
CA VAL A 113 -3.74 -2.58 21.67
C VAL A 113 -3.86 -2.06 20.23
N SER A 114 -4.55 -0.95 20.02
CA SER A 114 -4.71 -0.29 18.71
C SER A 114 -3.42 0.42 18.31
N ILE A 115 -2.38 -0.36 18.04
CA ILE A 115 -1.01 0.13 17.79
C ILE A 115 -0.99 1.07 16.58
N GLY A 116 -1.65 0.68 15.48
CA GLY A 116 -1.70 1.52 14.28
C GLY A 116 -2.43 2.83 14.49
N LYS A 117 -3.49 2.87 15.30
CA LYS A 117 -4.21 4.11 15.61
C LYS A 117 -3.39 5.03 16.52
N LEU A 118 -2.57 4.48 17.42
CA LEU A 118 -1.61 5.23 18.23
C LEU A 118 -0.46 5.76 17.38
N GLU A 119 0.10 4.98 16.47
CA GLU A 119 1.12 5.41 15.51
C GLU A 119 0.60 6.56 14.65
N ARG A 120 -0.63 6.43 14.13
CA ARG A 120 -1.32 7.47 13.38
C ARG A 120 -1.45 8.77 14.21
N PHE A 121 -1.92 8.67 15.44
CA PHE A 121 -2.10 9.83 16.32
C PHE A 121 -0.78 10.61 16.50
N VAL A 122 0.31 9.91 16.80
CA VAL A 122 1.64 10.53 16.96
C VAL A 122 2.11 11.17 15.66
N ALA A 123 1.92 10.49 14.54
CA ALA A 123 2.35 11.01 13.24
C ALA A 123 1.51 12.20 12.78
N ASP A 124 0.19 12.18 12.96
CA ASP A 124 -0.70 13.31 12.64
C ASP A 124 -0.33 14.53 13.49
N TYR A 125 -0.10 14.34 14.78
CA TYR A 125 0.41 15.41 15.68
C TYR A 125 1.71 16.02 15.13
N ALA A 126 2.66 15.18 14.70
CA ALA A 126 3.94 15.65 14.15
C ALA A 126 3.77 16.44 12.84
N LEU A 127 2.81 16.04 11.99
CA LEU A 127 2.49 16.76 10.75
C LEU A 127 1.77 18.09 11.00
N GLU A 128 0.94 18.17 12.04
CA GLU A 128 0.21 19.38 12.44
C GLU A 128 1.14 20.41 13.08
N HIS A 129 2.13 19.97 13.87
CA HIS A 129 3.08 20.83 14.59
C HIS A 129 4.40 21.02 13.85
N ASP A 130 4.51 20.55 12.60
CA ASP A 130 5.71 20.65 11.76
C ASP A 130 7.01 20.14 12.44
N ILE A 131 6.91 19.04 13.18
CA ILE A 131 8.06 18.43 13.85
C ILE A 131 9.03 17.89 12.82
N LYS A 132 10.28 18.34 12.86
CA LYS A 132 11.30 17.97 11.87
C LYS A 132 11.84 16.55 12.06
N PRO A 133 12.12 15.82 10.98
CA PRO A 133 12.83 14.54 11.08
C PRO A 133 14.28 14.77 11.52
N VAL A 134 14.82 13.81 12.24
CA VAL A 134 16.26 13.82 12.63
C VAL A 134 17.08 13.22 11.50
N GLY A 135 18.06 13.95 10.98
CA GLY A 135 18.97 13.52 9.92
C GLY A 135 20.42 13.88 10.21
N SER A 136 21.36 13.42 9.37
CA SER A 136 22.77 13.80 9.46
C SER A 136 23.00 15.20 8.88
N GLU A 137 23.70 16.06 9.63
CA GLU A 137 24.19 17.33 9.11
C GLU A 137 25.46 17.19 8.28
N VAL A 138 26.16 16.04 8.42
CA VAL A 138 27.44 15.77 7.74
C VAL A 138 27.21 14.89 6.52
N LYS A 139 27.57 15.39 5.34
CA LYS A 139 27.54 14.63 4.10
C LYS A 139 28.81 13.78 3.95
N ASN A 140 28.64 12.53 3.49
CA ASN A 140 29.75 11.60 3.26
C ASN A 140 30.35 11.69 1.84
N GLY A 141 29.74 12.46 0.94
CA GLY A 141 30.24 12.72 -0.41
C GLY A 141 29.79 11.70 -1.47
N HIS A 142 29.17 10.60 -1.08
CA HIS A 142 28.68 9.58 -2.02
C HIS A 142 27.30 9.92 -2.57
N LYS A 143 27.08 9.65 -3.87
CA LYS A 143 25.81 9.88 -4.58
C LYS A 143 25.06 8.57 -4.83
N VAL A 144 23.79 8.54 -4.50
CA VAL A 144 22.92 7.37 -4.72
C VAL A 144 21.66 7.78 -5.51
N ALA A 145 21.36 7.02 -6.57
CA ALA A 145 20.12 7.14 -7.32
C ALA A 145 19.07 6.18 -6.77
N VAL A 146 17.83 6.66 -6.62
CA VAL A 146 16.67 5.83 -6.26
C VAL A 146 15.63 5.91 -7.36
N ILE A 147 15.19 4.78 -7.90
CA ILE A 147 14.23 4.70 -8.99
C ILE A 147 12.86 4.36 -8.44
N GLY A 148 11.94 5.32 -8.53
CA GLY A 148 10.59 5.26 -8.01
C GLY A 148 10.43 5.88 -6.62
N SER A 149 9.41 6.72 -6.48
CA SER A 149 9.05 7.44 -5.25
C SER A 149 7.95 6.76 -4.45
N GLY A 150 7.72 5.46 -4.66
CA GLY A 150 6.81 4.65 -3.85
C GLY A 150 7.38 4.37 -2.44
N PRO A 151 6.65 3.63 -1.59
CA PRO A 151 7.05 3.38 -0.19
C PRO A 151 8.47 2.84 -0.03
N SER A 152 8.88 1.93 -0.90
CA SER A 152 10.22 1.34 -0.91
C SER A 152 11.30 2.37 -1.20
N GLY A 153 11.11 3.16 -2.29
CA GLY A 153 12.06 4.21 -2.69
C GLY A 153 12.15 5.35 -1.69
N LEU A 154 11.01 5.83 -1.17
CA LEU A 154 10.98 6.88 -0.14
C LEU A 154 11.69 6.46 1.14
N THR A 155 11.52 5.21 1.56
CA THR A 155 12.19 4.67 2.76
C THR A 155 13.69 4.52 2.53
N CYS A 156 14.10 3.96 1.40
CA CYS A 156 15.52 3.83 1.05
C CYS A 156 16.19 5.21 0.97
N ALA A 157 15.56 6.17 0.28
CA ALA A 157 16.09 7.52 0.15
C ALA A 157 16.17 8.25 1.50
N GLY A 158 15.16 8.14 2.34
CA GLY A 158 15.15 8.74 3.68
C GLY A 158 16.23 8.17 4.59
N ASP A 159 16.40 6.84 4.63
CA ASP A 159 17.41 6.20 5.47
C ASP A 159 18.84 6.51 4.99
N LEU A 160 19.09 6.53 3.67
CA LEU A 160 20.39 6.96 3.11
C LEU A 160 20.66 8.44 3.38
N ALA A 161 19.67 9.32 3.24
CA ALA A 161 19.87 10.74 3.56
C ALA A 161 20.18 10.97 5.05
N LYS A 162 19.54 10.23 5.96
CA LYS A 162 19.89 10.23 7.40
C LYS A 162 21.31 9.76 7.66
N ALA A 163 21.86 8.87 6.82
CA ALA A 163 23.24 8.41 6.89
C ALA A 163 24.25 9.35 6.18
N GLY A 164 23.79 10.48 5.62
CA GLY A 164 24.64 11.51 5.03
C GLY A 164 24.89 11.38 3.53
N TYR A 165 24.22 10.48 2.82
CA TYR A 165 24.33 10.32 1.37
C TYR A 165 23.63 11.47 0.61
N ASP A 166 24.16 11.81 -0.59
CA ASP A 166 23.49 12.69 -1.55
C ASP A 166 22.54 11.84 -2.42
N VAL A 167 21.24 11.90 -2.12
CA VAL A 167 20.25 11.02 -2.73
C VAL A 167 19.38 11.78 -3.72
N THR A 168 19.24 11.23 -4.94
CA THR A 168 18.28 11.71 -5.93
C THR A 168 17.28 10.60 -6.26
N VAL A 169 15.99 10.89 -6.13
CA VAL A 169 14.88 10.00 -6.48
C VAL A 169 14.33 10.39 -7.84
N PHE A 170 14.31 9.45 -8.77
CA PHE A 170 13.74 9.58 -10.11
C PHE A 170 12.35 8.95 -10.14
N GLU A 171 11.33 9.73 -10.49
CA GLU A 171 9.94 9.30 -10.57
C GLU A 171 9.41 9.43 -12.00
N ALA A 172 8.78 8.37 -12.50
CA ALA A 172 8.21 8.34 -13.84
C ALA A 172 6.95 9.22 -13.99
N LEU A 173 6.18 9.35 -12.91
CA LEU A 173 4.96 10.14 -12.87
C LEU A 173 5.25 11.61 -12.55
N HIS A 174 4.25 12.47 -12.75
CA HIS A 174 4.32 13.90 -12.43
C HIS A 174 4.11 14.20 -10.93
N GLU A 175 3.59 13.23 -10.16
CA GLU A 175 3.39 13.30 -8.71
C GLU A 175 4.21 12.23 -8.00
N LEU A 176 4.75 12.57 -6.83
CA LEU A 176 5.52 11.67 -5.98
C LEU A 176 4.60 10.80 -5.11
N GLY A 177 5.06 9.60 -4.76
CA GLY A 177 4.39 8.70 -3.83
C GLY A 177 3.99 7.34 -4.42
N GLY A 178 4.04 7.17 -5.74
CA GLY A 178 3.69 5.91 -6.38
C GLY A 178 2.28 5.45 -6.00
N VAL A 179 2.14 4.19 -5.56
CA VAL A 179 0.84 3.61 -5.16
C VAL A 179 0.12 4.39 -4.06
N LEU A 180 0.81 5.13 -3.23
CA LEU A 180 0.22 5.98 -2.19
C LEU A 180 -0.66 7.10 -2.80
N VAL A 181 -0.35 7.51 -4.02
CA VAL A 181 -1.07 8.57 -4.72
C VAL A 181 -2.03 8.02 -5.77
N TYR A 182 -1.58 7.09 -6.63
CA TYR A 182 -2.44 6.59 -7.71
C TYR A 182 -3.36 5.45 -7.27
N GLY A 183 -2.97 4.62 -6.29
CA GLY A 183 -3.66 3.36 -5.98
C GLY A 183 -4.60 3.44 -4.78
N ILE A 184 -4.18 4.05 -3.67
CA ILE A 184 -4.98 4.11 -2.44
C ILE A 184 -5.93 5.31 -2.50
N PRO A 185 -7.25 5.16 -2.26
CA PRO A 185 -8.23 6.25 -2.37
C PRO A 185 -8.05 7.36 -1.31
N GLU A 186 -8.53 8.57 -1.65
CA GLU A 186 -8.50 9.76 -0.78
C GLU A 186 -9.17 9.49 0.57
N PHE A 187 -10.31 8.80 0.58
CA PHE A 187 -11.07 8.47 1.80
C PHE A 187 -10.36 7.47 2.75
N ARG A 188 -9.27 6.83 2.32
CA ARG A 188 -8.40 6.01 3.17
C ARG A 188 -7.07 6.67 3.49
N LEU A 189 -6.51 7.40 2.52
CA LEU A 189 -5.20 8.01 2.62
C LEU A 189 -5.22 9.38 1.94
N PRO A 190 -5.49 10.47 2.68
CA PRO A 190 -5.54 11.82 2.15
C PRO A 190 -4.22 12.27 1.53
N LYS A 191 -4.25 12.70 0.25
CA LYS A 191 -3.01 13.01 -0.49
C LYS A 191 -2.35 14.29 0.01
N GLN A 192 -3.13 15.36 0.13
CA GLN A 192 -2.59 16.67 0.51
C GLN A 192 -2.19 16.72 1.99
N LYS A 193 -3.06 16.20 2.87
CA LYS A 193 -2.91 16.30 4.32
C LYS A 193 -1.89 15.30 4.89
N VAL A 194 -1.66 14.17 4.20
CA VAL A 194 -0.82 13.09 4.71
C VAL A 194 0.32 12.77 3.76
N VAL A 195 0.04 12.27 2.54
CA VAL A 195 1.09 11.74 1.66
C VAL A 195 2.10 12.83 1.28
N LYS A 196 1.63 14.01 0.85
CA LYS A 196 2.54 15.11 0.49
C LYS A 196 3.36 15.59 1.68
N LYS A 197 2.75 15.71 2.86
CA LYS A 197 3.46 16.13 4.06
C LYS A 197 4.54 15.12 4.49
N GLU A 198 4.25 13.82 4.42
CA GLU A 198 5.25 12.77 4.69
C GLU A 198 6.42 12.83 3.69
N ILE A 199 6.13 13.07 2.40
CA ILE A 199 7.16 13.24 1.37
C ILE A 199 7.99 14.52 1.63
N GLU A 200 7.37 15.63 2.06
CA GLU A 200 8.10 16.85 2.42
C GLU A 200 9.09 16.57 3.58
N LYS A 201 8.72 15.73 4.57
CA LYS A 201 9.66 15.32 5.62
C LYS A 201 10.88 14.57 5.05
N VAL A 202 10.70 13.78 4.00
CA VAL A 202 11.83 13.13 3.31
C VAL A 202 12.68 14.15 2.54
N LYS A 203 12.07 15.17 1.92
CA LYS A 203 12.80 16.28 1.27
C LYS A 203 13.60 17.10 2.28
N GLU A 204 13.06 17.34 3.48
CA GLU A 204 13.75 18.06 4.55
C GLU A 204 15.05 17.37 5.01
N LEU A 205 15.22 16.06 4.78
CA LEU A 205 16.48 15.33 4.97
C LEU A 205 17.51 15.63 3.88
N GLY A 206 17.17 16.42 2.86
CA GLY A 206 18.04 16.79 1.75
C GLY A 206 17.93 15.87 0.52
N VAL A 207 16.91 15.02 0.45
CA VAL A 207 16.63 14.18 -0.73
C VAL A 207 16.13 15.05 -1.89
N LYS A 208 16.72 14.88 -3.06
CA LYS A 208 16.29 15.52 -4.31
C LYS A 208 15.30 14.62 -5.04
N PHE A 209 14.34 15.23 -5.72
CA PHE A 209 13.32 14.51 -6.50
C PHE A 209 13.24 15.07 -7.91
N GLU A 210 13.27 14.16 -8.90
CA GLU A 210 13.07 14.48 -10.31
C GLU A 210 11.88 13.68 -10.84
N THR A 211 10.79 14.36 -11.16
CA THR A 211 9.57 13.78 -11.73
C THR A 211 9.62 13.77 -13.25
N ASN A 212 8.73 12.96 -13.87
CA ASN A 212 8.65 12.79 -15.34
C ASN A 212 9.93 12.19 -15.96
N VAL A 213 10.71 11.45 -15.16
CA VAL A 213 11.92 10.75 -15.61
C VAL A 213 11.66 9.25 -15.67
N VAL A 214 11.53 8.71 -16.88
CA VAL A 214 11.25 7.28 -17.10
C VAL A 214 12.57 6.53 -17.31
N ILE A 215 13.07 5.88 -16.27
CA ILE A 215 14.30 5.07 -16.38
C ILE A 215 14.09 3.89 -17.35
N GLY A 216 15.01 3.75 -18.29
CA GLY A 216 14.91 2.85 -19.43
C GLY A 216 14.33 3.51 -20.70
N LYS A 217 13.97 4.82 -20.62
CA LYS A 217 13.54 5.66 -21.76
C LYS A 217 14.27 7.00 -21.81
N SER A 218 14.10 7.84 -20.76
CA SER A 218 14.77 9.15 -20.68
C SER A 218 16.26 9.01 -20.44
N THR A 219 16.63 8.11 -19.54
CA THR A 219 18.00 7.70 -19.20
C THR A 219 17.98 6.23 -18.76
N THR A 220 19.15 5.60 -18.68
CA THR A 220 19.31 4.20 -18.27
C THR A 220 20.06 4.12 -16.93
N ILE A 221 20.03 2.97 -16.27
CA ILE A 221 20.84 2.73 -15.05
C ILE A 221 22.31 2.88 -15.36
N ASP A 222 22.78 2.39 -16.51
CA ASP A 222 24.19 2.49 -16.89
C ASP A 222 24.60 3.96 -17.08
N GLN A 223 23.77 4.79 -17.70
CA GLN A 223 24.03 6.23 -17.84
C GLN A 223 24.03 6.97 -16.49
N LEU A 224 23.12 6.62 -15.57
CA LEU A 224 23.16 7.20 -14.21
C LEU A 224 24.50 6.94 -13.51
N ILE A 225 25.06 5.74 -13.69
CA ILE A 225 26.33 5.37 -13.07
C ILE A 225 27.52 5.99 -13.83
N GLU A 226 27.58 5.82 -15.16
CA GLU A 226 28.75 6.15 -15.98
C GLU A 226 28.82 7.65 -16.31
N ASP A 227 27.68 8.29 -16.61
CA ASP A 227 27.65 9.67 -17.10
C ASP A 227 27.31 10.68 -16.00
N GLU A 228 26.41 10.32 -15.05
CA GLU A 228 25.93 11.23 -14.01
C GLU A 228 26.65 11.05 -12.66
N GLY A 229 27.47 9.99 -12.53
CA GLY A 229 28.35 9.75 -11.39
C GLY A 229 27.64 9.25 -10.13
N PHE A 230 26.50 8.57 -10.26
CA PHE A 230 25.90 7.83 -9.15
C PHE A 230 26.73 6.57 -8.88
N GLU A 231 27.03 6.33 -7.61
CA GLU A 231 27.90 5.22 -7.18
C GLU A 231 27.14 3.95 -6.84
N ALA A 232 25.85 4.08 -6.54
CA ALA A 232 24.92 2.99 -6.35
C ALA A 232 23.50 3.40 -6.81
N VAL A 233 22.67 2.39 -7.14
CA VAL A 233 21.29 2.57 -7.59
C VAL A 233 20.37 1.65 -6.81
N PHE A 234 19.25 2.18 -6.31
CA PHE A 234 18.17 1.39 -5.74
C PHE A 234 16.94 1.39 -6.67
N ILE A 235 16.42 0.21 -7.02
CA ILE A 235 15.22 0.05 -7.85
C ILE A 235 14.02 -0.24 -6.97
N GLY A 236 13.15 0.76 -6.80
CA GLY A 236 11.86 0.69 -6.10
C GLY A 236 10.68 0.98 -7.02
N SER A 237 10.72 0.53 -8.28
CA SER A 237 9.77 0.88 -9.34
C SER A 237 8.37 0.24 -9.18
N GLY A 238 8.19 -0.62 -8.19
CA GLY A 238 6.91 -1.24 -7.89
C GLY A 238 6.43 -2.29 -8.90
N ALA A 239 5.13 -2.61 -8.85
CA ALA A 239 4.44 -3.53 -9.75
C ALA A 239 3.10 -2.92 -10.19
N GLY A 240 3.11 -2.22 -11.31
CA GLY A 240 1.95 -1.47 -11.83
C GLY A 240 1.28 -2.10 -13.04
N LEU A 241 1.81 -3.19 -13.62
CA LEU A 241 1.24 -3.84 -14.79
C LEU A 241 0.09 -4.77 -14.37
N PRO A 242 -1.18 -4.47 -14.75
CA PRO A 242 -2.33 -5.23 -14.28
C PRO A 242 -2.40 -6.64 -14.88
N MET A 243 -3.00 -7.56 -14.13
CA MET A 243 -3.32 -8.91 -14.57
C MET A 243 -4.79 -9.02 -14.96
N PHE A 244 -5.05 -9.80 -16.01
CA PHE A 244 -6.37 -10.10 -16.53
C PHE A 244 -6.63 -11.61 -16.50
N MET A 245 -7.90 -12.02 -16.67
CA MET A 245 -8.31 -13.43 -16.65
C MET A 245 -8.06 -14.15 -17.99
N CYS A 246 -7.90 -13.39 -19.07
CA CYS A 246 -7.86 -13.88 -20.44
C CYS A 246 -9.15 -14.62 -20.85
N ILE A 247 -10.31 -14.08 -20.46
CA ILE A 247 -11.64 -14.59 -20.81
C ILE A 247 -12.24 -13.82 -22.00
N PRO A 248 -13.21 -14.40 -22.74
CA PRO A 248 -13.88 -13.72 -23.83
C PRO A 248 -14.51 -12.39 -23.38
N GLY A 249 -14.41 -11.34 -24.21
CA GLY A 249 -15.00 -10.04 -23.97
C GLY A 249 -14.22 -9.12 -23.02
N GLU A 250 -13.11 -9.57 -22.46
CA GLU A 250 -12.34 -8.79 -21.44
C GLU A 250 -11.69 -7.51 -21.99
N ASN A 251 -11.65 -7.35 -23.31
CA ASN A 251 -11.18 -6.13 -23.99
C ASN A 251 -12.32 -5.18 -24.41
N ALA A 252 -13.53 -5.41 -23.95
CA ALA A 252 -14.69 -4.58 -24.26
C ALA A 252 -14.61 -3.19 -23.61
N SER A 253 -15.32 -2.23 -24.19
CA SER A 253 -15.54 -0.92 -23.58
C SER A 253 -16.37 -1.08 -22.30
N GLY A 254 -15.90 -0.55 -21.18
CA GLY A 254 -16.49 -0.74 -19.84
C GLY A 254 -15.76 -1.79 -18.99
N VAL A 255 -14.71 -2.44 -19.53
CA VAL A 255 -13.79 -3.26 -18.75
C VAL A 255 -12.53 -2.45 -18.41
N PHE A 256 -12.20 -2.38 -17.13
CA PHE A 256 -11.04 -1.66 -16.61
C PHE A 256 -10.19 -2.56 -15.72
N SER A 257 -8.90 -2.32 -15.67
CA SER A 257 -8.11 -2.78 -14.52
C SER A 257 -8.37 -1.88 -13.32
N ALA A 258 -8.26 -2.42 -12.11
CA ALA A 258 -8.37 -1.61 -10.88
C ALA A 258 -7.30 -0.51 -10.84
N ASN A 259 -6.07 -0.77 -11.33
CA ASN A 259 -5.03 0.24 -11.41
C ASN A 259 -5.44 1.42 -12.28
N GLU A 260 -6.00 1.17 -13.46
CA GLU A 260 -6.48 2.23 -14.35
C GLU A 260 -7.61 3.03 -13.70
N TYR A 261 -8.62 2.34 -13.18
CA TYR A 261 -9.78 2.96 -12.54
C TYR A 261 -9.38 3.85 -11.35
N LEU A 262 -8.53 3.31 -10.47
CA LEU A 262 -8.03 4.04 -9.30
C LEU A 262 -7.07 5.18 -9.68
N THR A 263 -6.22 5.01 -10.70
CA THR A 263 -5.36 6.09 -11.18
C THR A 263 -6.17 7.27 -11.69
N ARG A 264 -7.24 7.02 -12.45
CA ARG A 264 -8.14 8.07 -12.93
C ARG A 264 -8.83 8.80 -11.76
N SER A 265 -9.32 8.05 -10.79
CA SER A 265 -9.97 8.65 -9.61
C SER A 265 -8.96 9.39 -8.73
N ASN A 266 -7.87 8.76 -8.31
CA ASN A 266 -6.98 9.29 -7.28
C ASN A 266 -5.94 10.29 -7.80
N LEU A 267 -5.09 9.87 -8.76
CA LEU A 267 -4.02 10.70 -9.30
C LEU A 267 -4.56 11.78 -10.22
N MET A 268 -5.49 11.41 -11.11
CA MET A 268 -6.10 12.32 -12.08
C MET A 268 -7.36 13.00 -11.54
N LYS A 269 -7.75 12.71 -10.29
CA LYS A 269 -8.83 13.37 -9.50
C LYS A 269 -10.19 13.36 -10.17
N ALA A 270 -10.56 12.27 -10.85
CA ALA A 270 -11.86 12.16 -11.50
C ALA A 270 -13.08 12.20 -10.55
N PHE A 271 -12.86 12.13 -9.23
CA PHE A 271 -13.88 12.31 -8.22
C PHE A 271 -14.17 13.77 -7.87
N ASP A 272 -13.34 14.70 -8.33
CA ASP A 272 -13.41 16.13 -8.01
C ASP A 272 -13.90 16.89 -9.26
N ASP A 273 -15.08 17.47 -9.18
CA ASP A 273 -15.75 18.20 -10.27
C ASP A 273 -14.95 19.40 -10.80
N SER A 274 -13.90 19.83 -10.11
CA SER A 274 -12.99 20.88 -10.60
C SER A 274 -11.97 20.39 -11.64
N TYR A 275 -11.94 19.07 -11.91
CA TYR A 275 -11.05 18.44 -12.89
C TYR A 275 -11.85 17.80 -14.03
N ASP A 276 -11.38 18.00 -15.28
CA ASP A 276 -12.02 17.45 -16.49
C ASP A 276 -11.62 15.99 -16.79
N THR A 277 -11.23 15.22 -15.77
CA THR A 277 -10.81 13.83 -15.94
C THR A 277 -12.01 12.92 -16.20
N PRO A 278 -12.12 12.27 -17.39
CA PRO A 278 -13.22 11.38 -17.67
C PRO A 278 -13.09 10.08 -16.87
N ILE A 279 -14.19 9.63 -16.26
CA ILE A 279 -14.32 8.32 -15.63
C ILE A 279 -15.64 7.69 -16.01
N ALA A 280 -15.62 6.40 -16.36
CA ALA A 280 -16.85 5.62 -16.52
C ALA A 280 -17.31 5.20 -15.12
N ALA A 281 -18.23 5.97 -14.55
CA ALA A 281 -18.77 5.66 -13.22
C ALA A 281 -19.55 4.33 -13.19
N GLY A 282 -20.23 3.99 -14.31
CA GLY A 282 -21.13 2.84 -14.38
C GLY A 282 -22.42 3.06 -13.56
N LYS A 283 -23.43 2.23 -13.82
CA LYS A 283 -24.61 2.15 -12.95
C LYS A 283 -24.58 0.90 -12.09
N LYS A 284 -24.13 -0.21 -12.68
CA LYS A 284 -23.93 -1.51 -12.02
C LYS A 284 -22.54 -2.01 -12.31
N VAL A 285 -21.70 -1.99 -11.30
CA VAL A 285 -20.27 -2.29 -11.41
C VAL A 285 -19.95 -3.62 -10.74
N ALA A 286 -19.31 -4.53 -11.46
CA ALA A 286 -18.70 -5.71 -10.88
C ALA A 286 -17.20 -5.49 -10.68
N VAL A 287 -16.70 -5.67 -9.46
CA VAL A 287 -15.28 -5.69 -9.13
C VAL A 287 -14.83 -7.12 -8.91
N VAL A 288 -13.98 -7.62 -9.78
CA VAL A 288 -13.52 -9.01 -9.76
C VAL A 288 -12.24 -9.12 -8.93
N GLY A 289 -12.35 -9.67 -7.73
CA GLY A 289 -11.24 -9.83 -6.79
C GLY A 289 -11.67 -9.64 -5.34
N GLY A 290 -10.78 -9.97 -4.39
CA GLY A 290 -11.10 -9.92 -2.95
C GLY A 290 -9.99 -9.30 -2.09
N GLY A 291 -8.99 -8.64 -2.70
CA GLY A 291 -7.90 -7.96 -2.00
C GLY A 291 -8.22 -6.50 -1.64
N ASN A 292 -7.26 -5.82 -0.99
CA ASN A 292 -7.41 -4.40 -0.62
C ASN A 292 -7.72 -3.52 -1.84
N VAL A 293 -7.08 -3.79 -2.99
CA VAL A 293 -7.31 -3.05 -4.23
C VAL A 293 -8.75 -3.23 -4.74
N ALA A 294 -9.35 -4.43 -4.54
CA ALA A 294 -10.75 -4.66 -4.88
C ALA A 294 -11.70 -3.85 -3.97
N MET A 295 -11.41 -3.81 -2.66
CA MET A 295 -12.18 -2.97 -1.72
C MET A 295 -12.06 -1.49 -2.09
N ASP A 296 -10.85 -1.02 -2.44
CA ASP A 296 -10.60 0.36 -2.87
C ASP A 296 -11.36 0.73 -4.14
N ALA A 297 -11.31 -0.13 -5.17
CA ALA A 297 -12.02 0.08 -6.42
C ALA A 297 -13.55 0.06 -6.23
N ALA A 298 -14.05 -0.89 -5.44
CA ALA A 298 -15.48 -1.04 -5.16
C ALA A 298 -16.03 0.17 -4.39
N ARG A 299 -15.34 0.59 -3.33
CA ARG A 299 -15.74 1.75 -2.52
C ARG A 299 -15.62 3.07 -3.28
N THR A 300 -14.67 3.15 -4.24
CA THR A 300 -14.55 4.29 -5.16
C THR A 300 -15.75 4.32 -6.13
N ALA A 301 -16.08 3.19 -6.77
CA ALA A 301 -17.23 3.11 -7.69
C ALA A 301 -18.57 3.44 -7.00
N LEU A 302 -18.75 2.98 -5.75
CA LEU A 302 -19.92 3.31 -4.94
C LEU A 302 -20.05 4.83 -4.73
N ARG A 303 -18.95 5.51 -4.38
CA ARG A 303 -18.94 6.98 -4.17
C ARG A 303 -19.19 7.76 -5.45
N LEU A 304 -18.90 7.17 -6.61
CA LEU A 304 -19.24 7.72 -7.92
C LEU A 304 -20.69 7.42 -8.35
N GLY A 305 -21.48 6.76 -7.49
CA GLY A 305 -22.94 6.59 -7.66
C GLY A 305 -23.38 5.23 -8.21
N ALA A 306 -22.49 4.24 -8.32
CA ALA A 306 -22.84 2.91 -8.82
C ALA A 306 -23.42 1.99 -7.74
N GLU A 307 -24.28 1.04 -8.15
CA GLU A 307 -24.53 -0.21 -7.43
C GLU A 307 -23.32 -1.12 -7.65
N VAL A 308 -22.70 -1.63 -6.59
CA VAL A 308 -21.42 -2.31 -6.70
C VAL A 308 -21.45 -3.72 -6.14
N HIS A 309 -20.93 -4.65 -6.94
CA HIS A 309 -20.79 -6.06 -6.64
C HIS A 309 -19.31 -6.46 -6.57
N ILE A 310 -18.85 -7.02 -5.45
CA ILE A 310 -17.57 -7.71 -5.38
C ILE A 310 -17.77 -9.17 -5.77
N VAL A 311 -17.17 -9.59 -6.87
CA VAL A 311 -17.24 -10.96 -7.38
C VAL A 311 -15.95 -11.69 -6.99
N TYR A 312 -16.08 -12.69 -6.11
CA TYR A 312 -14.93 -13.39 -5.57
C TYR A 312 -15.11 -14.90 -5.56
N ARG A 313 -14.12 -15.62 -6.11
CA ARG A 313 -14.19 -17.07 -6.33
C ARG A 313 -14.08 -17.95 -5.08
N ARG A 314 -13.78 -17.39 -3.91
CA ARG A 314 -13.73 -18.08 -2.62
C ARG A 314 -14.74 -17.51 -1.65
N SER A 315 -14.75 -18.02 -0.42
CA SER A 315 -15.62 -17.50 0.65
C SER A 315 -15.01 -16.28 1.35
N GLU A 316 -15.76 -15.73 2.27
CA GLU A 316 -15.34 -14.58 3.08
C GLU A 316 -14.08 -14.87 3.90
N ALA A 317 -13.96 -16.09 4.42
CA ALA A 317 -12.82 -16.50 5.24
C ALA A 317 -11.49 -16.47 4.47
N GLU A 318 -11.52 -16.56 3.15
CA GLU A 318 -10.34 -16.52 2.29
C GLU A 318 -10.10 -15.14 1.65
N LEU A 319 -10.87 -14.10 2.02
CA LEU A 319 -10.62 -12.74 1.54
C LEU A 319 -9.24 -12.24 2.02
N PRO A 320 -8.33 -11.83 1.12
CA PRO A 320 -7.02 -11.34 1.52
C PRO A 320 -7.03 -9.84 1.90
N ALA A 321 -8.15 -9.15 1.77
CA ALA A 321 -8.31 -7.77 2.18
C ALA A 321 -8.27 -7.64 3.72
N ARG A 322 -7.88 -6.47 4.22
CA ARG A 322 -7.98 -6.12 5.64
C ARG A 322 -9.42 -6.26 6.12
N ALA A 323 -9.58 -6.83 7.32
CA ALA A 323 -10.90 -7.03 7.93
C ALA A 323 -11.67 -5.69 8.08
N GLU A 324 -10.98 -4.61 8.45
CA GLU A 324 -11.53 -3.25 8.55
C GLU A 324 -12.11 -2.78 7.20
N GLU A 325 -11.40 -3.01 6.09
CA GLU A 325 -11.85 -2.59 4.76
C GLU A 325 -13.04 -3.41 4.24
N VAL A 326 -13.06 -4.71 4.54
CA VAL A 326 -14.22 -5.57 4.23
C VAL A 326 -15.46 -5.12 5.04
N HIS A 327 -15.26 -4.79 6.31
CA HIS A 327 -16.31 -4.30 7.19
C HIS A 327 -16.89 -2.98 6.65
N HIS A 328 -16.02 -2.01 6.37
CA HIS A 328 -16.44 -0.74 5.79
C HIS A 328 -17.20 -0.90 4.46
N ALA A 329 -16.72 -1.77 3.56
CA ALA A 329 -17.39 -2.02 2.28
C ALA A 329 -18.81 -2.56 2.46
N LYS A 330 -19.03 -3.47 3.43
CA LYS A 330 -20.35 -4.01 3.76
C LYS A 330 -21.28 -2.96 4.37
N GLU A 331 -20.78 -2.16 5.31
CA GLU A 331 -21.56 -1.11 5.95
C GLU A 331 -21.99 -0.01 4.95
N GLU A 332 -21.13 0.25 3.95
CA GLU A 332 -21.40 1.20 2.86
C GLU A 332 -22.41 0.67 1.84
N GLY A 333 -22.78 -0.63 1.90
CA GLY A 333 -23.81 -1.24 1.07
C GLY A 333 -23.30 -1.98 -0.17
N ILE A 334 -22.02 -2.29 -0.26
CA ILE A 334 -21.44 -3.10 -1.34
C ILE A 334 -21.92 -4.55 -1.21
N ILE A 335 -22.36 -5.14 -2.32
CA ILE A 335 -22.85 -6.51 -2.40
C ILE A 335 -21.67 -7.45 -2.63
N PHE A 336 -21.64 -8.56 -1.89
CA PHE A 336 -20.57 -9.57 -2.02
C PHE A 336 -21.12 -10.84 -2.66
N ASP A 337 -20.80 -11.06 -3.93
CA ASP A 337 -21.06 -12.30 -4.68
C ASP A 337 -19.87 -13.25 -4.49
N LEU A 338 -19.82 -13.88 -3.33
CA LEU A 338 -18.80 -14.84 -2.97
C LEU A 338 -19.05 -16.19 -3.68
N LEU A 339 -18.02 -17.05 -3.73
CA LEU A 339 -18.08 -18.33 -4.43
C LEU A 339 -18.61 -18.18 -5.88
N THR A 340 -18.13 -17.14 -6.55
CA THR A 340 -18.57 -16.77 -7.91
C THR A 340 -17.34 -16.35 -8.74
N ASN A 341 -17.21 -16.88 -9.95
CA ASN A 341 -16.08 -16.64 -10.84
C ASN A 341 -16.55 -16.27 -12.25
N PRO A 342 -16.00 -15.20 -12.85
CA PRO A 342 -16.32 -14.84 -14.24
C PRO A 342 -15.83 -15.88 -15.24
N LYS A 343 -16.61 -16.07 -16.31
CA LYS A 343 -16.30 -16.95 -17.47
C LYS A 343 -16.20 -16.17 -18.77
N GLU A 344 -17.01 -15.11 -18.91
CA GLU A 344 -17.14 -14.32 -20.13
C GLU A 344 -17.71 -12.96 -19.81
N ILE A 345 -17.24 -11.91 -20.45
CA ILE A 345 -17.87 -10.59 -20.46
C ILE A 345 -18.81 -10.52 -21.66
N LEU A 346 -20.09 -10.27 -21.38
CA LEU A 346 -21.12 -10.15 -22.39
C LEU A 346 -21.12 -8.72 -22.95
N VAL A 347 -21.09 -8.60 -24.28
CA VAL A 347 -21.00 -7.32 -24.95
C VAL A 347 -22.24 -7.06 -25.82
N ASP A 348 -22.59 -5.79 -26.00
CA ASP A 348 -23.62 -5.37 -26.95
C ASP A 348 -23.07 -5.26 -28.39
N GLU A 349 -23.88 -4.84 -29.34
CA GLU A 349 -23.53 -4.66 -30.75
C GLU A 349 -22.47 -3.58 -31.01
N ASN A 350 -22.27 -2.67 -30.03
CA ASN A 350 -21.30 -1.59 -30.10
C ASN A 350 -19.99 -1.96 -29.36
N GLY A 351 -19.89 -3.16 -28.81
CA GLY A 351 -18.71 -3.63 -28.06
C GLY A 351 -18.62 -3.11 -26.62
N HIS A 352 -19.74 -2.63 -26.03
CA HIS A 352 -19.81 -2.23 -24.64
C HIS A 352 -20.28 -3.38 -23.73
N VAL A 353 -19.83 -3.39 -22.50
CA VAL A 353 -20.29 -4.34 -21.48
C VAL A 353 -21.80 -4.20 -21.28
N LYS A 354 -22.53 -5.31 -21.36
CA LYS A 354 -23.97 -5.42 -21.04
C LYS A 354 -24.27 -6.47 -19.99
N GLY A 355 -23.25 -7.17 -19.50
CA GLY A 355 -23.37 -8.21 -18.50
C GLY A 355 -22.10 -9.02 -18.35
N MET A 356 -22.10 -9.94 -17.41
CA MET A 356 -21.00 -10.86 -17.16
C MET A 356 -21.54 -12.26 -16.88
N LYS A 357 -21.11 -13.26 -17.66
CA LYS A 357 -21.42 -14.65 -17.36
C LYS A 357 -20.50 -15.16 -16.28
N VAL A 358 -21.07 -15.69 -15.22
CA VAL A 358 -20.37 -16.20 -14.05
C VAL A 358 -20.79 -17.64 -13.76
N VAL A 359 -19.93 -18.35 -13.00
CA VAL A 359 -20.18 -19.71 -12.52
C VAL A 359 -20.06 -19.75 -11.01
N LYS A 360 -20.90 -20.56 -10.35
CA LYS A 360 -20.78 -20.82 -8.92
C LYS A 360 -19.57 -21.71 -8.61
N MET A 361 -18.98 -21.47 -7.46
CA MET A 361 -17.80 -22.18 -6.99
C MET A 361 -18.10 -22.94 -5.70
N GLU A 362 -17.39 -24.02 -5.47
CA GLU A 362 -17.26 -24.69 -4.18
C GLU A 362 -15.80 -24.69 -3.73
N LEU A 363 -15.58 -24.91 -2.42
CA LEU A 363 -14.24 -24.94 -1.86
C LEU A 363 -13.76 -26.38 -1.68
N GLY A 364 -12.72 -26.75 -2.40
CA GLY A 364 -11.98 -28.00 -2.26
C GLY A 364 -10.90 -27.93 -1.17
N GLU A 365 -9.89 -28.76 -1.32
CA GLU A 365 -8.76 -28.86 -0.38
C GLU A 365 -7.92 -27.56 -0.34
N PRO A 366 -7.24 -27.29 0.80
CA PRO A 366 -6.35 -26.15 0.92
C PRO A 366 -5.18 -26.19 -0.07
N ASP A 367 -4.83 -25.03 -0.64
CA ASP A 367 -3.63 -24.85 -1.46
C ASP A 367 -2.36 -24.68 -0.57
N ALA A 368 -1.19 -24.51 -1.20
CA ALA A 368 0.08 -24.33 -0.50
C ALA A 368 0.11 -23.08 0.43
N SER A 369 -0.81 -22.13 0.26
CA SER A 369 -0.99 -20.96 1.14
C SER A 369 -1.96 -21.22 2.30
N GLY A 370 -2.51 -22.43 2.42
CA GLY A 370 -3.52 -22.81 3.40
C GLY A 370 -4.94 -22.37 3.05
N ARG A 371 -5.17 -21.69 1.90
CA ARG A 371 -6.50 -21.28 1.45
C ARG A 371 -7.14 -22.37 0.60
N ARG A 372 -8.43 -22.63 0.80
CA ARG A 372 -9.14 -23.67 0.07
C ARG A 372 -9.23 -23.34 -1.42
N ARG A 373 -8.96 -24.34 -2.25
CA ARG A 373 -8.96 -24.21 -3.71
C ARG A 373 -10.40 -24.01 -4.21
N PRO A 374 -10.69 -22.98 -5.03
CA PRO A 374 -12.00 -22.85 -5.65
C PRO A 374 -12.16 -23.84 -6.81
N VAL A 375 -13.30 -24.53 -6.86
CA VAL A 375 -13.69 -25.50 -7.89
C VAL A 375 -15.02 -25.06 -8.49
N GLU A 376 -15.13 -25.08 -9.82
CA GLU A 376 -16.37 -24.72 -10.51
C GLU A 376 -17.44 -25.80 -10.30
N ILE A 377 -18.69 -25.38 -10.07
CA ILE A 377 -19.87 -26.25 -10.03
C ILE A 377 -20.43 -26.33 -11.47
N PRO A 378 -20.30 -27.47 -12.16
CA PRO A 378 -20.78 -27.58 -13.53
C PRO A 378 -22.28 -27.32 -13.67
N GLY A 379 -22.69 -26.56 -14.71
CA GLY A 379 -24.07 -26.23 -14.98
C GLY A 379 -24.70 -25.16 -14.07
N SER A 380 -23.87 -24.43 -13.31
CA SER A 380 -24.32 -23.36 -12.42
C SER A 380 -24.09 -21.97 -13.00
N GLU A 381 -23.81 -21.87 -14.29
CA GLU A 381 -23.57 -20.61 -14.97
C GLU A 381 -24.83 -19.75 -14.99
N TYR A 382 -24.66 -18.45 -14.81
CA TYR A 382 -25.73 -17.44 -14.94
C TYR A 382 -25.16 -16.11 -15.39
N ASP A 383 -26.02 -15.24 -15.90
CA ASP A 383 -25.64 -13.91 -16.33
C ASP A 383 -25.92 -12.89 -15.24
N MET A 384 -24.91 -12.08 -14.89
CA MET A 384 -25.02 -10.91 -14.02
C MET A 384 -25.29 -9.68 -14.89
N ASP A 385 -26.26 -8.88 -14.49
CA ASP A 385 -26.60 -7.59 -15.11
C ASP A 385 -25.65 -6.51 -14.61
N VAL A 386 -24.60 -6.21 -15.38
CA VAL A 386 -23.60 -5.18 -15.09
C VAL A 386 -23.21 -4.45 -16.37
N ASP A 387 -22.90 -3.17 -16.26
CA ASP A 387 -22.45 -2.32 -17.38
C ASP A 387 -20.97 -1.95 -17.31
N THR A 388 -20.32 -2.25 -16.19
CA THR A 388 -18.91 -1.97 -15.98
C THR A 388 -18.26 -3.12 -15.18
N VAL A 389 -17.05 -3.52 -15.58
CA VAL A 389 -16.29 -4.57 -14.90
C VAL A 389 -14.89 -4.05 -14.55
N ILE A 390 -14.49 -4.17 -13.31
CA ILE A 390 -13.17 -3.76 -12.83
C ILE A 390 -12.38 -5.00 -12.39
N MET A 391 -11.32 -5.34 -13.14
CA MET A 391 -10.44 -6.46 -12.85
C MET A 391 -9.43 -6.09 -11.76
N SER A 392 -9.52 -6.73 -10.60
CA SER A 392 -8.67 -6.51 -9.43
C SER A 392 -7.93 -7.79 -9.01
N LEU A 393 -7.17 -8.36 -9.94
CA LEU A 393 -6.55 -9.69 -9.83
C LEU A 393 -5.08 -9.66 -9.40
N GLY A 394 -4.54 -8.47 -9.17
CA GLY A 394 -3.14 -8.24 -8.85
C GLY A 394 -2.36 -7.63 -10.01
N THR A 395 -1.08 -7.42 -9.76
CA THR A 395 -0.18 -6.72 -10.69
C THR A 395 1.18 -7.40 -10.75
N SER A 396 1.95 -7.10 -11.80
CA SER A 396 3.33 -7.53 -11.99
C SER A 396 4.24 -6.32 -12.27
N PRO A 397 5.58 -6.44 -12.04
CA PRO A 397 6.52 -5.40 -12.39
C PRO A 397 6.53 -5.10 -13.90
N ASN A 398 6.69 -3.81 -14.25
CA ASN A 398 6.91 -3.41 -15.64
C ASN A 398 8.30 -3.88 -16.09
N PRO A 399 8.43 -4.60 -17.23
CA PRO A 399 9.71 -5.13 -17.70
C PRO A 399 10.68 -4.07 -18.25
N LEU A 400 10.28 -2.79 -18.34
CA LEU A 400 11.08 -1.75 -18.97
C LEU A 400 12.50 -1.67 -18.39
N ILE A 401 12.64 -1.57 -17.06
CA ILE A 401 13.95 -1.43 -16.40
C ILE A 401 14.78 -2.70 -16.64
N SER A 402 14.23 -3.89 -16.43
CA SER A 402 14.98 -5.14 -16.61
C SER A 402 15.37 -5.39 -18.08
N SER A 403 14.55 -4.97 -19.04
CA SER A 403 14.85 -5.13 -20.47
C SER A 403 15.89 -4.14 -21.01
N THR A 404 16.10 -3.02 -20.32
CA THR A 404 17.05 -1.96 -20.70
C THR A 404 18.30 -1.93 -19.85
N THR A 405 18.44 -2.84 -18.87
CA THR A 405 19.60 -2.91 -17.96
C THR A 405 20.29 -4.26 -18.13
N LYS A 406 21.44 -4.24 -18.78
CA LYS A 406 22.22 -5.45 -19.02
C LYS A 406 22.77 -6.03 -17.70
N GLY A 407 22.60 -7.35 -17.53
CA GLY A 407 23.08 -8.06 -16.34
C GLY A 407 22.12 -8.04 -15.15
N LEU A 408 20.96 -7.41 -15.27
CA LEU A 408 19.90 -7.46 -14.26
C LEU A 408 18.98 -8.65 -14.48
N GLU A 409 19.01 -9.64 -13.58
CA GLU A 409 18.22 -10.86 -13.68
C GLU A 409 16.83 -10.71 -13.10
N VAL A 410 15.86 -11.41 -13.74
CA VAL A 410 14.48 -11.48 -13.30
C VAL A 410 13.98 -12.93 -13.26
N ASN A 411 13.01 -13.19 -12.40
CA ASN A 411 12.36 -14.50 -12.31
C ASN A 411 11.23 -14.66 -13.36
N LYS A 412 10.58 -15.82 -13.37
CA LYS A 412 9.47 -16.14 -14.30
C LYS A 412 8.26 -15.20 -14.17
N ARG A 413 8.12 -14.49 -13.05
CA ARG A 413 7.06 -13.48 -12.81
C ARG A 413 7.50 -12.07 -13.17
N ARG A 414 8.65 -11.91 -13.81
CA ARG A 414 9.29 -10.62 -14.16
C ARG A 414 9.71 -9.78 -12.94
N CYS A 415 9.75 -10.36 -11.75
CA CYS A 415 10.27 -9.71 -10.56
C CYS A 415 11.81 -9.75 -10.59
N ILE A 416 12.46 -8.66 -10.21
CA ILE A 416 13.92 -8.57 -10.10
C ILE A 416 14.41 -9.56 -9.05
N ILE A 417 15.47 -10.31 -9.35
CA ILE A 417 16.10 -11.20 -8.37
C ILE A 417 17.02 -10.36 -7.49
N ALA A 418 16.75 -10.34 -6.20
CA ALA A 418 17.53 -9.61 -5.19
C ALA A 418 17.61 -10.41 -3.89
N GLU A 419 18.69 -10.20 -3.14
CA GLU A 419 18.86 -10.75 -1.78
C GLU A 419 17.88 -10.07 -0.81
N GLU A 420 17.20 -10.83 0.01
CA GLU A 420 16.18 -10.29 0.93
C GLU A 420 16.77 -9.35 1.99
N GLU A 421 17.95 -9.67 2.52
CA GLU A 421 18.58 -8.94 3.62
C GLU A 421 19.25 -7.62 3.21
N THR A 422 19.65 -7.49 1.94
CA THR A 422 20.47 -6.37 1.45
C THR A 422 19.87 -5.68 0.22
N GLY A 423 18.90 -6.31 -0.43
CA GLY A 423 18.37 -5.85 -1.74
C GLY A 423 19.38 -5.98 -2.89
N LYS A 424 20.56 -6.62 -2.70
CA LYS A 424 21.57 -6.74 -3.73
C LYS A 424 21.07 -7.56 -4.92
N THR A 425 21.25 -7.04 -6.14
CA THR A 425 20.86 -7.71 -7.39
C THR A 425 22.04 -8.43 -8.03
N SER A 426 21.79 -9.06 -9.18
CA SER A 426 22.85 -9.68 -10.03
C SER A 426 23.80 -8.64 -10.66
N LYS A 427 23.46 -7.34 -10.67
CA LYS A 427 24.28 -6.26 -11.22
C LYS A 427 24.98 -5.50 -10.09
N ASP A 428 26.31 -5.38 -10.19
CA ASP A 428 27.11 -4.71 -9.17
C ASP A 428 26.71 -3.22 -9.00
N GLY A 429 26.67 -2.75 -7.75
CA GLY A 429 26.21 -1.40 -7.41
C GLY A 429 24.70 -1.17 -7.56
N VAL A 430 23.93 -2.19 -7.98
CA VAL A 430 22.48 -2.09 -8.19
C VAL A 430 21.71 -2.94 -7.18
N TYR A 431 20.78 -2.32 -6.49
CA TYR A 431 19.94 -2.86 -5.44
C TYR A 431 18.47 -2.76 -5.85
N ALA A 432 17.61 -3.59 -5.30
CA ALA A 432 16.17 -3.54 -5.57
C ALA A 432 15.34 -3.95 -4.36
N GLY A 433 14.11 -3.45 -4.27
CA GLY A 433 13.21 -3.82 -3.20
C GLY A 433 11.75 -3.45 -3.46
N GLY A 434 10.88 -3.91 -2.57
CA GLY A 434 9.43 -3.73 -2.68
C GLY A 434 8.83 -4.58 -3.80
N ASP A 435 7.70 -4.12 -4.34
CA ASP A 435 6.90 -4.91 -5.30
C ASP A 435 7.65 -5.21 -6.60
N ALA A 436 8.72 -4.49 -6.93
CA ALA A 436 9.60 -4.81 -8.06
C ALA A 436 10.32 -6.17 -7.89
N VAL A 437 10.49 -6.63 -6.64
CA VAL A 437 11.16 -7.89 -6.27
C VAL A 437 10.17 -8.96 -5.85
N THR A 438 9.20 -8.62 -5.01
CA THR A 438 8.26 -9.60 -4.42
C THR A 438 6.96 -9.79 -5.21
N GLY A 439 6.64 -8.89 -6.15
CA GLY A 439 5.30 -8.68 -6.65
C GLY A 439 4.49 -7.85 -5.65
N ALA A 440 3.23 -7.54 -6.00
CA ALA A 440 2.38 -6.68 -5.18
C ALA A 440 2.20 -7.20 -3.75
N ALA A 441 2.54 -6.36 -2.76
CA ALA A 441 2.47 -6.67 -1.34
C ALA A 441 1.84 -5.49 -0.55
N THR A 442 2.39 -5.15 0.61
CA THR A 442 1.90 -4.04 1.45
C THR A 442 2.90 -2.90 1.52
N VAL A 443 2.41 -1.70 1.83
CA VAL A 443 3.24 -0.49 2.01
C VAL A 443 4.39 -0.77 2.98
N ILE A 444 4.12 -1.35 4.14
CA ILE A 444 5.12 -1.59 5.17
C ILE A 444 6.16 -2.65 4.78
N LEU A 445 5.79 -3.68 4.01
CA LEU A 445 6.74 -4.67 3.47
C LEU A 445 7.66 -4.01 2.43
N ALA A 446 7.11 -3.15 1.56
CA ALA A 446 7.90 -2.38 0.63
C ALA A 446 8.88 -1.43 1.34
N MET A 447 8.45 -0.79 2.45
CA MET A 447 9.34 0.01 3.31
C MET A 447 10.46 -0.83 3.92
N GLY A 448 10.14 -2.03 4.44
CA GLY A 448 11.14 -2.97 4.97
C GLY A 448 12.22 -3.32 3.93
N ALA A 449 11.80 -3.59 2.70
CA ALA A 449 12.73 -3.84 1.59
C ALA A 449 13.55 -2.58 1.22
N GLY A 450 12.96 -1.38 1.32
CA GLY A 450 13.69 -0.12 1.15
C GLY A 450 14.79 0.07 2.20
N LYS A 451 14.50 -0.29 3.47
CA LYS A 451 15.50 -0.28 4.55
C LYS A 451 16.64 -1.27 4.31
N ALA A 452 16.30 -2.49 3.88
CA ALA A 452 17.28 -3.51 3.52
C ALA A 452 18.22 -3.02 2.39
N GLY A 453 17.64 -2.41 1.35
CA GLY A 453 18.39 -1.81 0.25
C GLY A 453 19.28 -0.66 0.70
N ALA A 454 18.80 0.24 1.56
CA ALA A 454 19.60 1.32 2.11
C ALA A 454 20.80 0.80 2.91
N LYS A 455 20.58 -0.24 3.74
CA LYS A 455 21.66 -0.92 4.48
C LYS A 455 22.68 -1.56 3.55
N GLY A 456 22.22 -2.30 2.52
CA GLY A 456 23.10 -2.95 1.55
C GLY A 456 23.97 -1.94 0.77
N ILE A 457 23.39 -0.81 0.38
CA ILE A 457 24.09 0.29 -0.29
C ILE A 457 25.12 0.93 0.66
N ASP A 458 24.76 1.19 1.92
CA ASP A 458 25.67 1.76 2.93
C ASP A 458 26.88 0.85 3.17
N GLU A 459 26.64 -0.47 3.30
CA GLU A 459 27.73 -1.47 3.43
C GLU A 459 28.62 -1.51 2.19
N TYR A 460 28.05 -1.44 0.99
CA TYR A 460 28.80 -1.46 -0.27
C TYR A 460 29.70 -0.23 -0.41
N LEU A 461 29.16 0.97 -0.18
CA LEU A 461 29.92 2.21 -0.37
C LEU A 461 30.94 2.46 0.71
N LYS A 462 30.76 1.96 1.93
CA LYS A 462 31.79 1.99 2.99
C LYS A 462 32.97 1.09 2.71
N ASN A 463 32.80 0.07 1.89
CA ASN A 463 33.88 -0.89 1.54
C ASN A 463 34.54 -0.60 0.17
N LYS A 464 34.05 0.43 -0.54
CA LYS A 464 34.59 0.89 -1.82
C LYS A 464 35.70 1.93 -1.62
#